data_3f89cc1a9581a15139035c2ebe2ad3b0
#
_entry.id   3f89cc1a9581a15139035c2ebe2ad3b0
#
_cell.length_a   1.000
_cell.length_b   1.000
_cell.length_c   1.000
_cell.angle_alpha   90.00
_cell.angle_beta   90.00
_cell.angle_gamma   90.00
#
_symmetry.space_group_name_H-M   'P 1'
#
loop_
_entity.id
_entity.type
_entity.pdbx_description
1 polymer ?
#
loop_
_entity_poly.entity_id
_entity_poly.type
_entity_poly.pdbx_seq_one_letter_code
_entity_poly.pdbx_strand_id
1 'polypeptide(L)'
;MSLSGGVTVFDRDPGLNPDVPVLGIVGLKRSGKDTAAQALVDQGWTRMAFADPLKEMAMKLRGVWVEVPEGVHLDAAVPVMRDSSGHGGSFAQYHYVVDALGMEAAKDLVPDVRRLLQTLGTDCVRGTFGGTAWVDLMERKIRQALSNGESVVIPDVRFHEEFDLIARLGGDVIGVWRGDDTSLADLVFHNIAPKGGDEHESERNAYELLLRTGFVIHNNGSIGDLYGEMCDLF
;
A
#
# COMPACT_ATOMS: atom_id res chain seq x y z
N MET A 1 -6.49 -4.61 -26.03
CA MET A 1 -6.19 -6.06 -26.10
C MET A 1 -6.66 -6.68 -24.81
N SER A 2 -7.59 -7.62 -24.83
CA SER A 2 -8.10 -8.30 -23.64
C SER A 2 -7.03 -9.26 -23.12
N LEU A 3 -6.54 -9.02 -21.90
CA LEU A 3 -5.59 -9.89 -21.20
C LEU A 3 -6.35 -11.12 -20.66
N SER A 4 -6.68 -12.10 -21.51
CA SER A 4 -7.34 -13.33 -21.12
C SER A 4 -6.30 -14.38 -20.71
N GLY A 5 -5.80 -14.30 -19.49
CA GLY A 5 -5.00 -15.33 -18.86
C GLY A 5 -5.52 -15.61 -17.45
N GLY A 6 -6.30 -16.72 -17.29
CA GLY A 6 -6.48 -17.46 -16.04
C GLY A 6 -7.02 -16.71 -14.80
N VAL A 7 -7.76 -15.64 -14.94
CA VAL A 7 -8.41 -14.96 -13.83
C VAL A 7 -9.66 -15.74 -13.42
N THR A 8 -9.77 -16.08 -12.13
CA THR A 8 -11.04 -16.54 -11.54
C THR A 8 -12.09 -15.50 -11.90
N VAL A 9 -13.06 -15.86 -12.74
CA VAL A 9 -14.16 -14.95 -13.16
C VAL A 9 -14.98 -14.68 -11.91
N PHE A 10 -14.74 -13.55 -11.27
CA PHE A 10 -15.68 -13.00 -10.30
C PHE A 10 -16.84 -12.40 -11.09
N ASP A 11 -18.07 -12.72 -10.69
CA ASP A 11 -19.25 -12.04 -11.24
C ASP A 11 -19.12 -10.55 -10.95
N ARG A 12 -18.88 -9.77 -11.99
CA ARG A 12 -18.77 -8.32 -11.92
C ARG A 12 -20.07 -7.73 -11.42
N ASP A 13 -19.99 -6.76 -10.52
CA ASP A 13 -21.17 -6.02 -10.06
C ASP A 13 -21.84 -5.30 -11.25
N PRO A 14 -23.07 -5.69 -11.63
CA PRO A 14 -23.76 -5.12 -12.79
C PRO A 14 -24.13 -3.63 -12.61
N GLY A 15 -24.03 -3.08 -11.42
CA GLY A 15 -24.29 -1.67 -11.10
C GLY A 15 -23.13 -0.72 -11.39
N LEU A 16 -21.95 -1.23 -11.77
CA LEU A 16 -20.79 -0.41 -12.06
C LEU A 16 -20.60 -0.15 -13.55
N ASN A 17 -20.15 1.06 -13.89
CA ASN A 17 -19.82 1.41 -15.26
C ASN A 17 -18.60 0.60 -15.74
N PRO A 18 -18.74 -0.25 -16.79
CA PRO A 18 -17.64 -1.07 -17.28
C PRO A 18 -16.49 -0.25 -17.90
N ASP A 19 -16.76 0.99 -18.29
CA ASP A 19 -15.78 1.85 -18.97
C ASP A 19 -14.93 2.66 -17.99
N VAL A 20 -15.18 2.56 -16.67
CA VAL A 20 -14.40 3.24 -15.64
C VAL A 20 -13.54 2.21 -14.92
N PRO A 21 -12.22 2.17 -15.19
CA PRO A 21 -11.34 1.14 -14.67
C PRO A 21 -10.96 1.33 -13.20
N VAL A 22 -10.74 0.20 -12.52
CA VAL A 22 -10.05 0.10 -11.22
C VAL A 22 -8.82 -0.75 -11.42
N LEU A 23 -7.67 -0.24 -10.99
CA LEU A 23 -6.41 -0.97 -11.05
C LEU A 23 -5.78 -1.11 -9.66
N GLY A 24 -5.56 -2.34 -9.23
CA GLY A 24 -4.71 -2.65 -8.08
C GLY A 24 -3.28 -2.92 -8.50
N ILE A 25 -2.31 -2.52 -7.68
CA ILE A 25 -0.90 -2.81 -7.91
C ILE A 25 -0.34 -3.55 -6.70
N VAL A 26 0.20 -4.74 -6.95
CA VAL A 26 0.93 -5.56 -5.98
C VAL A 26 2.42 -5.43 -6.21
N GLY A 27 3.21 -5.45 -5.16
CA GLY A 27 4.67 -5.47 -5.26
C GLY A 27 5.33 -5.33 -3.91
N LEU A 28 6.58 -5.77 -3.83
CA LEU A 28 7.37 -5.69 -2.62
C LEU A 28 7.74 -4.24 -2.27
N LYS A 29 8.27 -4.06 -1.07
CA LYS A 29 8.85 -2.77 -0.68
C LYS A 29 9.90 -2.32 -1.69
N ARG A 30 9.82 -1.07 -2.16
CA ARG A 30 10.72 -0.47 -3.17
C ARG A 30 10.67 -1.10 -4.57
N SER A 31 9.65 -1.88 -4.92
CA SER A 31 9.49 -2.42 -6.27
C SER A 31 9.14 -1.36 -7.33
N GLY A 32 8.68 -0.18 -6.92
CA GLY A 32 8.27 0.90 -7.83
C GLY A 32 6.75 1.04 -8.02
N LYS A 33 5.92 0.31 -7.27
CA LYS A 33 4.45 0.38 -7.39
C LYS A 33 3.85 1.78 -7.19
N ASP A 34 4.43 2.59 -6.28
CA ASP A 34 3.97 3.98 -6.11
C ASP A 34 4.33 4.85 -7.31
N THR A 35 5.49 4.61 -7.94
CA THR A 35 5.91 5.26 -9.18
C THR A 35 5.02 4.85 -10.35
N ALA A 36 4.69 3.56 -10.44
CA ALA A 36 3.76 3.04 -11.44
C ALA A 36 2.37 3.67 -11.30
N ALA A 37 1.85 3.77 -10.06
CA ALA A 37 0.58 4.45 -9.79
C ALA A 37 0.64 5.94 -10.15
N GLN A 38 1.76 6.62 -9.90
CA GLN A 38 1.93 8.04 -10.23
C GLN A 38 1.81 8.29 -11.74
N ALA A 39 2.30 7.38 -12.57
CA ALA A 39 2.14 7.49 -14.02
C ALA A 39 0.68 7.58 -14.46
N LEU A 40 -0.21 6.83 -13.81
CA LEU A 40 -1.66 6.89 -14.07
C LEU A 40 -2.32 8.14 -13.45
N VAL A 41 -1.86 8.56 -12.26
CA VAL A 41 -2.33 9.81 -11.64
C VAL A 41 -2.04 11.00 -12.55
N ASP A 42 -0.88 11.04 -13.20
CA ASP A 42 -0.52 12.09 -14.15
C ASP A 42 -1.39 12.06 -15.42
N GLN A 43 -2.08 10.94 -15.69
CA GLN A 43 -3.11 10.79 -16.73
C GLN A 43 -4.54 11.07 -16.22
N GLY A 44 -4.72 11.51 -14.98
CA GLY A 44 -6.02 11.88 -14.43
C GLY A 44 -6.71 10.78 -13.61
N TRP A 45 -6.03 9.66 -13.29
CA TRP A 45 -6.58 8.67 -12.39
C TRP A 45 -6.59 9.15 -10.94
N THR A 46 -7.60 8.75 -10.20
CA THR A 46 -7.69 9.01 -8.76
C THR A 46 -6.91 7.94 -8.00
N ARG A 47 -5.86 8.36 -7.26
CA ARG A 47 -5.11 7.47 -6.38
C ARG A 47 -5.87 7.25 -5.08
N MET A 48 -6.05 6.00 -4.69
CA MET A 48 -6.55 5.57 -3.38
C MET A 48 -5.60 4.53 -2.78
N ALA A 49 -5.64 4.36 -1.45
CA ALA A 49 -4.84 3.34 -0.78
C ALA A 49 -5.63 2.70 0.37
N PHE A 50 -5.52 1.38 0.54
CA PHE A 50 -6.15 0.66 1.67
C PHE A 50 -5.65 1.15 3.03
N ALA A 51 -4.43 1.68 3.08
CA ALA A 51 -3.86 2.27 4.29
C ALA A 51 -4.34 3.70 4.59
N ASP A 52 -5.03 4.39 3.68
CA ASP A 52 -5.42 5.80 3.90
C ASP A 52 -6.38 5.97 5.08
N PRO A 53 -7.45 5.15 5.25
CA PRO A 53 -8.30 5.25 6.43
C PRO A 53 -7.57 5.00 7.75
N LEU A 54 -6.59 4.09 7.75
CA LEU A 54 -5.73 3.85 8.90
C LEU A 54 -4.88 5.07 9.25
N LYS A 55 -4.25 5.69 8.25
CA LYS A 55 -3.45 6.91 8.43
C LYS A 55 -4.31 8.07 8.94
N GLU A 56 -5.49 8.27 8.33
CA GLU A 56 -6.46 9.29 8.76
C GLU A 56 -6.89 9.08 10.23
N MET A 57 -7.16 7.82 10.62
CA MET A 57 -7.53 7.48 11.99
C MET A 57 -6.37 7.74 12.96
N ALA A 58 -5.16 7.31 12.61
CA ALA A 58 -3.97 7.51 13.44
C ALA A 58 -3.68 9.01 13.68
N MET A 59 -3.87 9.86 12.65
CA MET A 59 -3.72 11.30 12.77
C MET A 59 -4.74 11.97 13.72
N LYS A 60 -5.87 11.32 13.98
CA LYS A 60 -6.88 11.80 14.94
C LYS A 60 -6.56 11.41 16.38
N LEU A 61 -5.69 10.43 16.60
CA LEU A 61 -5.28 10.02 17.95
C LEU A 61 -4.45 11.15 18.58
N ARG A 62 -4.87 11.56 19.78
CA ARG A 62 -4.15 12.54 20.59
C ARG A 62 -3.54 11.86 21.81
N GLY A 63 -2.40 12.37 22.28
CA GLY A 63 -1.70 11.81 23.43
C GLY A 63 -0.92 10.53 23.13
N VAL A 64 -0.79 10.12 21.88
CA VAL A 64 0.09 9.02 21.46
C VAL A 64 1.48 9.58 21.25
N TRP A 65 2.44 9.12 22.05
CA TRP A 65 3.84 9.53 22.02
C TRP A 65 4.67 8.48 21.30
N VAL A 66 5.59 8.93 20.48
CA VAL A 66 6.57 8.12 19.75
C VAL A 66 7.97 8.54 20.13
N GLU A 67 8.88 7.58 20.24
CA GLU A 67 10.29 7.87 20.45
C GLU A 67 10.92 8.42 19.17
N VAL A 68 11.56 9.58 19.28
CA VAL A 68 12.24 10.24 18.17
C VAL A 68 13.73 9.90 18.27
N PRO A 69 14.29 9.14 17.32
CA PRO A 69 15.68 8.75 17.33
C PRO A 69 16.63 9.94 17.33
N GLU A 70 17.81 9.76 17.92
CA GLU A 70 18.88 10.74 17.86
C GLU A 70 19.25 11.05 16.39
N GLY A 71 19.43 12.33 16.08
CA GLY A 71 19.73 12.79 14.72
C GLY A 71 18.48 13.05 13.85
N VAL A 72 17.28 12.74 14.30
CA VAL A 72 16.04 13.16 13.63
C VAL A 72 15.68 14.57 14.09
N HIS A 73 15.72 15.51 13.16
CA HIS A 73 15.40 16.92 13.43
C HIS A 73 13.93 17.19 13.12
N LEU A 74 13.17 17.56 14.15
CA LEU A 74 11.81 18.08 14.01
C LEU A 74 11.85 19.62 14.02
N ASP A 75 10.83 20.24 13.43
CA ASP A 75 10.64 21.68 13.53
C ASP A 75 10.64 22.13 15.00
N ALA A 76 11.21 23.29 15.28
CA ALA A 76 11.29 23.87 16.64
C ALA A 76 9.90 24.10 17.27
N ALA A 77 8.83 24.14 16.45
CA ALA A 77 7.46 24.24 16.92
C ALA A 77 6.89 22.91 17.46
N VAL A 78 7.54 21.77 17.19
CA VAL A 78 7.07 20.45 17.68
C VAL A 78 7.41 20.30 19.17
N PRO A 79 6.40 20.08 20.04
CA PRO A 79 6.66 19.84 21.45
C PRO A 79 7.39 18.48 21.64
N VAL A 80 8.62 18.55 22.12
CA VAL A 80 9.43 17.37 22.42
C VAL A 80 9.60 17.24 23.93
N MET A 81 9.23 16.09 24.48
CA MET A 81 9.58 15.70 25.85
C MET A 81 10.91 14.96 25.84
N ARG A 82 11.76 15.29 26.80
CA ARG A 82 13.02 14.55 27.05
C ARG A 82 12.88 13.73 28.31
N ASP A 83 13.30 12.47 28.21
CA ASP A 83 13.36 11.63 29.40
C ASP A 83 14.42 12.17 30.37
N SER A 84 13.97 12.49 31.60
CA SER A 84 14.85 12.96 32.69
C SER A 84 15.55 11.83 33.44
N SER A 85 15.30 10.57 33.12
CA SER A 85 15.81 9.38 33.79
C SER A 85 17.28 9.03 33.41
N GLY A 86 17.90 9.81 32.53
CA GLY A 86 19.32 9.63 32.14
C GLY A 86 19.53 8.64 30.97
N HIS A 87 18.49 8.03 30.43
CA HIS A 87 18.55 7.16 29.24
C HIS A 87 18.32 7.92 27.94
N GLY A 88 18.10 9.23 28.01
CA GLY A 88 18.29 10.17 26.90
C GLY A 88 17.27 10.12 25.76
N GLY A 89 16.12 9.46 25.90
CA GLY A 89 15.08 9.41 24.86
C GLY A 89 14.38 10.75 24.65
N SER A 90 14.14 11.11 23.41
CA SER A 90 13.26 12.24 23.00
C SER A 90 11.94 11.69 22.53
N PHE A 91 10.83 12.27 22.98
CA PHE A 91 9.48 11.82 22.62
C PHE A 91 8.69 12.99 22.07
N ALA A 92 7.92 12.75 21.00
CA ALA A 92 6.97 13.71 20.47
C ALA A 92 5.63 13.02 20.19
N GLN A 93 4.56 13.79 20.13
CA GLN A 93 3.27 13.19 19.77
C GLN A 93 3.27 12.79 18.30
N TYR A 94 2.73 11.62 18.00
CA TYR A 94 2.68 11.01 16.67
C TYR A 94 2.25 11.99 15.56
N HIS A 95 1.13 12.69 15.77
CA HIS A 95 0.60 13.60 14.75
C HIS A 95 1.56 14.77 14.46
N TYR A 96 2.25 15.33 15.47
CA TYR A 96 3.25 16.37 15.25
C TYR A 96 4.47 15.87 14.48
N VAL A 97 4.89 14.62 14.73
CA VAL A 97 6.00 14.01 13.99
C VAL A 97 5.62 13.84 12.51
N VAL A 98 4.39 13.36 12.25
CA VAL A 98 3.88 13.18 10.89
C VAL A 98 3.66 14.51 10.18
N ASP A 99 3.13 15.53 10.88
CA ASP A 99 2.94 16.88 10.32
C ASP A 99 4.29 17.53 9.94
N ALA A 100 5.33 17.32 10.77
CA ALA A 100 6.65 17.92 10.55
C ALA A 100 7.46 17.22 9.43
N LEU A 101 7.41 15.89 9.36
CA LEU A 101 8.24 15.09 8.45
C LEU A 101 7.49 14.64 7.18
N GLY A 102 6.18 14.65 7.20
CA GLY A 102 5.36 13.92 6.26
C GLY A 102 5.30 12.41 6.58
N MET A 103 4.22 11.74 6.17
CA MET A 103 3.93 10.35 6.55
C MET A 103 5.05 9.36 6.15
N GLU A 104 5.57 9.47 4.94
CA GLU A 104 6.56 8.51 4.44
C GLU A 104 7.92 8.68 5.14
N ALA A 105 8.40 9.93 5.28
CA ALA A 105 9.64 10.18 6.01
C ALA A 105 9.50 9.83 7.51
N ALA A 106 8.36 10.11 8.12
CA ALA A 106 8.08 9.72 9.51
C ALA A 106 8.17 8.19 9.71
N LYS A 107 7.62 7.39 8.79
CA LYS A 107 7.72 5.92 8.84
C LYS A 107 9.14 5.40 8.66
N ASP A 108 9.97 6.10 7.89
CA ASP A 108 11.34 5.66 7.62
C ASP A 108 12.33 6.15 8.68
N LEU A 109 12.13 7.32 9.25
CA LEU A 109 13.03 7.93 10.23
C LEU A 109 12.67 7.63 11.69
N VAL A 110 11.40 7.38 11.99
CA VAL A 110 10.89 7.14 13.34
C VAL A 110 10.22 5.75 13.39
N PRO A 111 10.95 4.70 13.82
CA PRO A 111 10.46 3.31 13.83
C PRO A 111 9.12 3.13 14.55
N ASP A 112 8.89 3.90 15.62
CA ASP A 112 7.63 3.87 16.38
C ASP A 112 6.42 4.27 15.57
N VAL A 113 6.59 5.17 14.59
CA VAL A 113 5.49 5.54 13.67
C VAL A 113 5.04 4.33 12.87
N ARG A 114 5.99 3.57 12.32
CA ARG A 114 5.68 2.34 11.58
C ARG A 114 5.03 1.28 12.48
N ARG A 115 5.61 1.06 13.68
CA ARG A 115 5.12 0.11 14.66
C ARG A 115 3.67 0.45 15.08
N LEU A 116 3.39 1.71 15.38
CA LEU A 116 2.04 2.17 15.73
C LEU A 116 1.04 1.86 14.62
N LEU A 117 1.36 2.20 13.37
CA LEU A 117 0.46 1.94 12.24
C LEU A 117 0.24 0.44 12.02
N GLN A 118 1.26 -0.39 12.17
CA GLN A 118 1.14 -1.85 12.05
C GLN A 118 0.25 -2.42 13.16
N THR A 119 0.51 -2.05 14.43
CA THR A 119 -0.30 -2.49 15.56
C THR A 119 -1.75 -2.03 15.42
N LEU A 120 -1.97 -0.76 15.09
CA LEU A 120 -3.33 -0.22 14.95
C LEU A 120 -4.08 -0.89 13.78
N GLY A 121 -3.42 -1.04 12.63
CA GLY A 121 -4.03 -1.60 11.43
C GLY A 121 -4.28 -3.09 11.50
N THR A 122 -3.33 -3.86 12.01
CA THR A 122 -3.39 -5.32 12.04
C THR A 122 -3.93 -5.82 13.37
N ASP A 123 -3.25 -5.54 14.47
CA ASP A 123 -3.59 -6.15 15.75
C ASP A 123 -4.90 -5.60 16.32
N CYS A 124 -5.10 -4.26 16.24
CA CYS A 124 -6.29 -3.65 16.80
C CYS A 124 -7.50 -3.78 15.87
N VAL A 125 -7.40 -3.31 14.62
CA VAL A 125 -8.58 -3.25 13.75
C VAL A 125 -8.86 -4.59 13.10
N ARG A 126 -7.91 -5.20 12.39
CA ARG A 126 -8.13 -6.52 11.76
C ARG A 126 -8.35 -7.60 12.81
N GLY A 127 -7.61 -7.59 13.93
CA GLY A 127 -7.74 -8.55 15.01
C GLY A 127 -9.09 -8.45 15.74
N THR A 128 -9.71 -7.26 15.78
CA THR A 128 -10.99 -7.04 16.51
C THR A 128 -12.20 -7.16 15.59
N PHE A 129 -12.13 -6.59 14.38
CA PHE A 129 -13.27 -6.46 13.45
C PHE A 129 -13.20 -7.41 12.27
N GLY A 130 -12.11 -8.17 12.12
CA GLY A 130 -11.86 -9.08 11.02
C GLY A 130 -11.05 -8.47 9.88
N GLY A 131 -10.58 -9.33 8.96
CA GLY A 131 -9.72 -8.95 7.85
C GLY A 131 -10.35 -7.95 6.88
N THR A 132 -11.68 -7.96 6.75
CA THR A 132 -12.43 -7.13 5.80
C THR A 132 -12.67 -5.69 6.24
N ALA A 133 -12.38 -5.33 7.51
CA ALA A 133 -12.73 -4.01 8.05
C ALA A 133 -12.24 -2.82 7.19
N TRP A 134 -11.00 -2.88 6.69
CA TRP A 134 -10.45 -1.87 5.80
C TRP A 134 -11.01 -1.96 4.38
N VAL A 135 -11.27 -3.20 3.93
CA VAL A 135 -11.85 -3.51 2.62
C VAL A 135 -13.24 -2.90 2.48
N ASP A 136 -14.12 -3.12 3.48
CA ASP A 136 -15.49 -2.61 3.48
C ASP A 136 -15.52 -1.07 3.47
N LEU A 137 -14.54 -0.45 4.14
CA LEU A 137 -14.43 1.01 4.15
C LEU A 137 -13.96 1.56 2.81
N MET A 138 -12.97 0.89 2.21
CA MET A 138 -12.44 1.27 0.90
C MET A 138 -13.42 0.99 -0.23
N GLU A 139 -14.19 -0.11 -0.17
CA GLU A 139 -15.20 -0.42 -1.18
C GLU A 139 -16.16 0.74 -1.38
N ARG A 140 -16.64 1.35 -0.30
CA ARG A 140 -17.54 2.52 -0.39
C ARG A 140 -16.89 3.71 -1.09
N LYS A 141 -15.62 4.00 -0.77
CA LYS A 141 -14.87 5.11 -1.38
C LYS A 141 -14.64 4.85 -2.89
N ILE A 142 -14.24 3.62 -3.24
CA ILE A 142 -14.02 3.24 -4.65
C ILE A 142 -15.33 3.34 -5.44
N ARG A 143 -16.43 2.75 -4.93
CA ARG A 143 -17.74 2.81 -5.60
C ARG A 143 -18.21 4.24 -5.83
N GLN A 144 -17.95 5.14 -4.87
CA GLN A 144 -18.27 6.56 -5.03
C GLN A 144 -17.47 7.20 -6.17
N ALA A 145 -16.15 6.95 -6.23
CA ALA A 145 -15.30 7.47 -7.32
C ALA A 145 -15.75 6.94 -8.67
N LEU A 146 -16.01 5.62 -8.79
CA LEU A 146 -16.51 5.01 -10.01
C LEU A 146 -17.84 5.59 -10.45
N SER A 147 -18.76 5.90 -9.51
CA SER A 147 -20.05 6.53 -9.82
C SER A 147 -19.90 7.97 -10.32
N ASN A 148 -18.80 8.63 -9.95
CA ASN A 148 -18.44 9.95 -10.48
C ASN A 148 -17.73 9.88 -11.85
N GLY A 149 -17.45 8.68 -12.37
CA GLY A 149 -16.69 8.49 -13.60
C GLY A 149 -15.17 8.59 -13.42
N GLU A 150 -14.67 8.44 -12.19
CA GLU A 150 -13.26 8.53 -11.88
C GLU A 150 -12.60 7.15 -11.98
N SER A 151 -11.57 7.00 -12.81
CA SER A 151 -10.70 5.82 -12.84
C SER A 151 -9.87 5.78 -11.56
N VAL A 152 -9.71 4.60 -10.95
CA VAL A 152 -9.05 4.46 -9.64
C VAL A 152 -7.82 3.56 -9.72
N VAL A 153 -6.69 4.03 -9.19
CA VAL A 153 -5.47 3.23 -9.01
C VAL A 153 -5.13 3.05 -7.52
N ILE A 154 -4.81 1.81 -7.12
CA ILE A 154 -4.56 1.42 -5.73
C ILE A 154 -3.19 0.72 -5.64
N PRO A 155 -2.11 1.42 -5.18
CA PRO A 155 -0.75 0.88 -5.21
C PRO A 155 -0.36 0.03 -4.00
N ASP A 156 -1.24 -0.17 -3.04
CA ASP A 156 -0.93 -0.83 -1.77
C ASP A 156 -1.74 -2.11 -1.51
N VAL A 157 -2.05 -2.86 -2.57
CA VAL A 157 -2.71 -4.16 -2.43
C VAL A 157 -1.75 -5.15 -1.76
N ARG A 158 -2.13 -5.63 -0.56
CA ARG A 158 -1.26 -6.44 0.31
C ARG A 158 -1.95 -7.66 0.92
N PHE A 159 -3.27 -7.75 0.83
CA PHE A 159 -4.06 -8.83 1.40
C PHE A 159 -5.00 -9.42 0.35
N HIS A 160 -5.33 -10.70 0.54
CA HIS A 160 -6.21 -11.42 -0.40
C HIS A 160 -7.58 -10.77 -0.54
N GLU A 161 -8.14 -10.27 0.56
CA GLU A 161 -9.44 -9.61 0.58
C GLU A 161 -9.43 -8.29 -0.21
N GLU A 162 -8.30 -7.59 -0.25
CA GLU A 162 -8.10 -6.36 -1.03
C GLU A 162 -8.04 -6.67 -2.53
N PHE A 163 -7.32 -7.73 -2.89
CA PHE A 163 -7.27 -8.25 -4.25
C PHE A 163 -8.67 -8.68 -4.73
N ASP A 164 -9.37 -9.46 -3.89
CA ASP A 164 -10.70 -9.98 -4.21
C ASP A 164 -11.75 -8.85 -4.33
N LEU A 165 -11.62 -7.77 -3.55
CA LEU A 165 -12.46 -6.59 -3.72
C LEU A 165 -12.29 -5.97 -5.10
N ILE A 166 -11.05 -5.72 -5.54
CA ILE A 166 -10.77 -5.11 -6.84
C ILE A 166 -11.33 -5.98 -7.97
N ALA A 167 -11.12 -7.30 -7.90
CA ALA A 167 -11.66 -8.24 -8.86
C ALA A 167 -13.20 -8.25 -8.89
N ARG A 168 -13.89 -8.20 -7.73
CA ARG A 168 -15.36 -8.08 -7.64
C ARG A 168 -15.88 -6.77 -8.23
N LEU A 169 -15.12 -5.69 -8.10
CA LEU A 169 -15.45 -4.41 -8.73
C LEU A 169 -15.21 -4.41 -10.26
N GLY A 170 -14.73 -5.54 -10.80
CA GLY A 170 -14.41 -5.69 -12.23
C GLY A 170 -13.11 -5.01 -12.62
N GLY A 171 -12.25 -4.70 -11.66
CA GLY A 171 -10.93 -4.16 -11.87
C GLY A 171 -9.88 -5.23 -12.11
N ASP A 172 -8.71 -4.79 -12.54
CA ASP A 172 -7.53 -5.63 -12.73
C ASP A 172 -6.53 -5.44 -11.59
N VAL A 173 -5.71 -6.46 -11.32
CA VAL A 173 -4.58 -6.37 -10.40
C VAL A 173 -3.32 -6.80 -11.12
N ILE A 174 -2.32 -5.92 -11.14
CA ILE A 174 -1.02 -6.17 -11.76
C ILE A 174 0.08 -6.25 -10.71
N GLY A 175 1.16 -6.96 -11.05
CA GLY A 175 2.37 -7.00 -10.26
C GLY A 175 3.39 -5.96 -10.73
N VAL A 176 4.17 -5.40 -9.81
CA VAL A 176 5.41 -4.66 -10.12
C VAL A 176 6.55 -5.33 -9.40
N TRP A 177 7.46 -5.91 -10.16
CA TRP A 177 8.61 -6.65 -9.67
C TRP A 177 9.91 -5.92 -9.98
N ARG A 178 10.80 -5.86 -9.00
CA ARG A 178 12.18 -5.38 -9.17
C ARG A 178 13.14 -6.44 -8.68
N GLY A 179 13.89 -7.04 -9.59
CA GLY A 179 14.79 -8.14 -9.32
C GLY A 179 15.08 -8.92 -10.61
N ASP A 180 15.91 -9.94 -10.52
CA ASP A 180 16.16 -10.79 -11.68
C ASP A 180 14.95 -11.72 -11.97
N ASP A 181 14.83 -12.14 -13.22
CA ASP A 181 13.75 -13.01 -13.67
C ASP A 181 13.84 -14.42 -13.05
N THR A 182 15.04 -14.83 -12.66
CA THR A 182 15.29 -16.09 -12.00
C THR A 182 14.63 -16.11 -10.62
N SER A 183 14.76 -15.01 -9.86
CA SER A 183 14.13 -14.89 -8.54
C SER A 183 12.61 -14.92 -8.62
N LEU A 184 12.01 -14.29 -9.63
CA LEU A 184 10.57 -14.33 -9.84
C LEU A 184 10.12 -15.73 -10.28
N ALA A 185 10.87 -16.38 -11.20
CA ALA A 185 10.61 -17.74 -11.63
C ALA A 185 10.72 -18.74 -10.48
N ASP A 186 11.72 -18.58 -9.60
CA ASP A 186 11.88 -19.43 -8.42
C ASP A 186 10.70 -19.25 -7.44
N LEU A 187 10.19 -18.04 -7.26
CA LEU A 187 8.98 -17.78 -6.48
C LEU A 187 7.76 -18.49 -7.11
N VAL A 188 7.62 -18.40 -8.44
CA VAL A 188 6.50 -18.99 -9.18
C VAL A 188 6.56 -20.52 -9.16
N PHE A 189 7.75 -21.12 -9.46
CA PHE A 189 7.88 -22.57 -9.64
C PHE A 189 8.06 -23.34 -8.32
N HIS A 190 8.63 -22.70 -7.30
CA HIS A 190 8.97 -23.39 -6.06
C HIS A 190 8.11 -22.95 -4.87
N ASN A 191 7.20 -21.98 -5.06
CA ASN A 191 6.38 -21.42 -3.98
C ASN A 191 7.23 -21.05 -2.75
N ILE A 192 8.43 -20.51 -3.01
CA ILE A 192 9.41 -20.16 -1.98
C ILE A 192 9.29 -18.68 -1.73
N ALA A 193 8.49 -18.29 -0.72
CA ALA A 193 8.68 -16.98 -0.12
C ALA A 193 10.12 -16.90 0.45
N PRO A 194 10.88 -15.81 0.23
CA PRO A 194 12.20 -15.68 0.82
C PRO A 194 12.12 -15.91 2.32
N LYS A 195 12.94 -16.83 2.83
CA LYS A 195 13.03 -17.13 4.26
C LYS A 195 13.80 -15.99 4.94
N GLY A 196 13.10 -14.90 5.25
CA GLY A 196 13.60 -13.79 6.07
C GLY A 196 12.70 -13.64 7.29
N GLY A 197 13.22 -13.93 8.48
CA GLY A 197 12.47 -14.30 9.67
C GLY A 197 11.60 -13.23 10.36
N ASP A 198 11.60 -11.94 10.00
CA ASP A 198 10.87 -10.88 10.70
C ASP A 198 10.00 -10.01 9.76
N GLU A 199 9.64 -10.52 8.58
CA GLU A 199 8.79 -9.77 7.67
C GLU A 199 7.34 -9.74 8.18
N HIS A 200 6.77 -8.55 8.18
CA HIS A 200 5.36 -8.33 8.50
C HIS A 200 4.47 -9.15 7.53
N GLU A 201 3.33 -9.65 8.02
CA GLU A 201 2.37 -10.46 7.26
C GLU A 201 2.07 -9.88 5.86
N SER A 202 1.94 -8.56 5.76
CA SER A 202 1.67 -7.87 4.48
C SER A 202 2.78 -8.01 3.43
N GLU A 203 4.03 -8.20 3.82
CA GLU A 203 5.13 -8.43 2.87
C GLU A 203 5.15 -9.90 2.41
N ARG A 204 4.83 -10.84 3.30
CA ARG A 204 4.68 -12.26 2.93
C ARG A 204 3.54 -12.48 1.94
N ASN A 205 2.39 -11.88 2.20
CA ASN A 205 1.24 -11.96 1.30
C ASN A 205 1.53 -11.37 -0.08
N ALA A 206 2.41 -10.35 -0.19
CA ALA A 206 2.74 -9.74 -1.47
C ALA A 206 3.34 -10.75 -2.48
N TYR A 207 4.10 -11.75 -2.01
CA TYR A 207 4.61 -12.81 -2.88
C TYR A 207 3.48 -13.70 -3.41
N GLU A 208 2.57 -14.12 -2.54
CA GLU A 208 1.43 -14.94 -2.94
C GLU A 208 0.51 -14.19 -3.91
N LEU A 209 0.32 -12.90 -3.66
CA LEU A 209 -0.50 -12.05 -4.53
C LEU A 209 0.16 -11.81 -5.89
N LEU A 210 1.49 -11.64 -5.96
CA LEU A 210 2.21 -11.57 -7.23
C LEU A 210 1.99 -12.81 -8.09
N LEU A 211 1.90 -13.99 -7.47
CA LEU A 211 1.57 -15.23 -8.18
C LEU A 211 0.13 -15.27 -8.71
N ARG A 212 -0.78 -14.52 -8.09
CA ARG A 212 -2.18 -14.42 -8.52
C ARG A 212 -2.39 -13.40 -9.63
N THR A 213 -1.46 -12.46 -9.83
CA THR A 213 -1.58 -11.45 -10.90
C THR A 213 -1.41 -12.10 -12.26
N GLY A 214 -2.27 -11.74 -13.21
CA GLY A 214 -2.16 -12.21 -14.60
C GLY A 214 -1.08 -11.51 -15.40
N PHE A 215 -0.52 -10.42 -14.85
CA PHE A 215 0.49 -9.60 -15.52
C PHE A 215 1.45 -8.98 -14.49
N VAL A 216 2.75 -9.00 -14.79
CA VAL A 216 3.80 -8.43 -13.93
C VAL A 216 4.71 -7.55 -14.76
N ILE A 217 4.86 -6.30 -14.34
CA ILE A 217 5.82 -5.35 -14.88
C ILE A 217 7.19 -5.58 -14.23
N HIS A 218 8.22 -5.77 -15.05
CA HIS A 218 9.60 -5.93 -14.60
C HIS A 218 10.31 -4.58 -14.54
N ASN A 219 10.27 -3.92 -13.38
CA ASN A 219 10.86 -2.60 -13.15
C ASN A 219 12.38 -2.67 -12.90
N ASN A 220 13.15 -3.12 -13.90
CA ASN A 220 14.61 -3.18 -13.86
C ASN A 220 15.27 -2.03 -14.64
N GLY A 221 14.48 -1.23 -15.32
CA GLY A 221 14.89 -0.07 -16.09
C GLY A 221 14.88 1.24 -15.31
N SER A 222 14.80 2.33 -16.06
CA SER A 222 14.65 3.69 -15.51
C SER A 222 13.20 3.97 -15.09
N ILE A 223 13.01 5.07 -14.35
CA ILE A 223 11.67 5.57 -14.04
C ILE A 223 10.86 5.86 -15.31
N GLY A 224 11.53 6.38 -16.35
CA GLY A 224 10.89 6.67 -17.64
C GLY A 224 10.40 5.41 -18.36
N ASP A 225 11.12 4.30 -18.25
CA ASP A 225 10.69 3.02 -18.83
C ASP A 225 9.42 2.51 -18.13
N LEU A 226 9.39 2.57 -16.78
CA LEU A 226 8.21 2.18 -16.01
C LEU A 226 6.99 3.07 -16.34
N TYR A 227 7.19 4.39 -16.46
CA TYR A 227 6.14 5.31 -16.87
C TYR A 227 5.59 4.98 -18.26
N GLY A 228 6.50 4.77 -19.23
CA GLY A 228 6.12 4.40 -20.59
C GLY A 228 5.28 3.12 -20.61
N GLU A 229 5.73 2.07 -19.93
CA GLU A 229 5.02 0.80 -19.87
C GLU A 229 3.64 0.93 -19.23
N MET A 230 3.50 1.73 -18.15
CA MET A 230 2.20 2.00 -17.53
C MET A 230 1.26 2.78 -18.46
N CYS A 231 1.78 3.78 -19.18
CA CYS A 231 0.99 4.59 -20.12
C CYS A 231 0.54 3.80 -21.37
N ASP A 232 1.31 2.79 -21.77
CA ASP A 232 0.98 1.96 -22.95
C ASP A 232 -0.06 0.88 -22.62
N LEU A 233 -0.23 0.54 -21.33
CA LEU A 233 -1.17 -0.49 -20.87
C LEU A 233 -2.58 0.05 -20.60
N PHE A 234 -2.72 1.31 -20.25
CA PHE A 234 -3.95 1.95 -19.79
C PHE A 234 -4.18 3.33 -20.41
#